data_a1c07f7c981fda83e64b93d7c1068ecc
#
_entry.id   a1c07f7c981fda83e64b93d7c1068ecc
#
_cell.length_a   1.000
_cell.length_b   1.000
_cell.length_c   1.000
_cell.angle_alpha   90.00
_cell.angle_beta   90.00
_cell.angle_gamma   90.00
#
_symmetry.space_group_name_H-M   'P 1'
#
loop_
_entity.id
_entity.type
_entity.pdbx_description
1 polymer ?
#
loop_
_entity_poly.entity_id
_entity_poly.type
_entity_poly.pdbx_seq_one_letter_code
_entity_poly.pdbx_strand_id
1 'polypeptide(L)'
;MNTEEVAKKVVELVRKQAWYEALDTLYDDNIVSVEAFGMGGGSPETRGKESVRGKIDWWVNTMEIHSFDAHLPFVGHDRFVVQYDADVTDKKSKERRQLSEVGVYTVKDGKIVREEFLPRAGD
;
A
#
# COMPACT_ATOMS: atom_id res chain seq x y z
N MET A 1 15.34 -4.14 -11.43
CA MET A 1 15.69 -4.07 -9.99
C MET A 1 15.45 -5.42 -9.33
N ASN A 2 16.25 -5.77 -8.34
CA ASN A 2 16.00 -6.98 -7.55
C ASN A 2 15.00 -6.69 -6.44
N THR A 3 14.59 -7.71 -5.69
CA THR A 3 13.58 -7.58 -4.62
C THR A 3 13.99 -6.55 -3.56
N GLU A 4 15.26 -6.55 -3.15
CA GLU A 4 15.75 -5.62 -2.15
C GLU A 4 15.68 -4.16 -2.64
N GLU A 5 16.05 -3.91 -3.87
CA GLU A 5 16.00 -2.58 -4.46
C GLU A 5 14.57 -2.07 -4.57
N VAL A 6 13.64 -2.95 -4.99
CA VAL A 6 12.20 -2.61 -5.03
C VAL A 6 11.69 -2.27 -3.63
N ALA A 7 12.04 -3.08 -2.63
CA ALA A 7 11.62 -2.87 -1.25
C ALA A 7 12.10 -1.51 -0.71
N LYS A 8 13.36 -1.18 -0.93
CA LYS A 8 13.93 0.10 -0.49
C LYS A 8 13.24 1.28 -1.17
N LYS A 9 12.93 1.13 -2.46
CA LYS A 9 12.26 2.19 -3.22
C LYS A 9 10.83 2.40 -2.76
N VAL A 10 10.11 1.32 -2.44
CA VAL A 10 8.75 1.42 -1.87
C VAL A 10 8.79 2.23 -0.57
N VAL A 11 9.68 1.88 0.35
CA VAL A 11 9.80 2.59 1.64
C VAL A 11 10.10 4.07 1.42
N GLU A 12 11.03 4.39 0.53
CA GLU A 12 11.39 5.77 0.20
C GLU A 12 10.19 6.56 -0.31
N LEU A 13 9.47 6.00 -1.28
CA LEU A 13 8.34 6.69 -1.91
C LEU A 13 7.14 6.82 -0.97
N VAL A 14 6.85 5.77 -0.20
CA VAL A 14 5.72 5.80 0.75
C VAL A 14 5.96 6.83 1.85
N ARG A 15 7.18 6.94 2.36
CA ARG A 15 7.53 7.97 3.36
C ARG A 15 7.30 9.38 2.84
N LYS A 16 7.40 9.57 1.53
CA LYS A 16 7.12 10.86 0.88
C LYS A 16 5.66 11.00 0.46
N GLN A 17 4.84 9.98 0.71
CA GLN A 17 3.46 9.90 0.24
C GLN A 17 3.37 10.02 -1.29
N ALA A 18 4.39 9.51 -1.98
CA ALA A 18 4.48 9.51 -3.44
C ALA A 18 3.82 8.24 -4.01
N TRP A 19 2.53 8.06 -3.70
CA TRP A 19 1.74 6.87 -4.04
C TRP A 19 1.71 6.59 -5.54
N TYR A 20 1.48 7.64 -6.34
CA TYR A 20 1.36 7.50 -7.80
C TYR A 20 2.69 7.17 -8.45
N GLU A 21 3.77 7.76 -7.96
CA GLU A 21 5.10 7.44 -8.47
C GLU A 21 5.45 5.98 -8.18
N ALA A 22 5.12 5.49 -6.99
CA ALA A 22 5.33 4.08 -6.65
C ALA A 22 4.55 3.17 -7.60
N LEU A 23 3.27 3.49 -7.83
CA LEU A 23 2.41 2.73 -8.73
C LEU A 23 3.00 2.71 -10.15
N ASP A 24 3.37 3.87 -10.67
CA ASP A 24 3.79 4.01 -12.06
C ASP A 24 5.17 3.40 -12.33
N THR A 25 6.06 3.38 -11.34
CA THR A 25 7.45 2.93 -11.54
C THR A 25 7.72 1.52 -11.03
N LEU A 26 7.00 1.04 -10.03
CA LEU A 26 7.34 -0.21 -9.35
C LEU A 26 6.31 -1.33 -9.54
N TYR A 27 5.08 -1.02 -9.93
CA TYR A 27 4.00 -2.00 -10.02
C TYR A 27 3.87 -2.54 -11.45
N ASP A 28 3.63 -3.84 -11.55
CA ASP A 28 3.30 -4.48 -12.82
C ASP A 28 1.92 -4.03 -13.31
N ASP A 29 1.71 -4.00 -14.62
CA ASP A 29 0.42 -3.62 -15.19
C ASP A 29 -0.71 -4.53 -14.72
N ASN A 30 -0.41 -5.79 -14.43
CA ASN A 30 -1.37 -6.80 -13.97
C ASN A 30 -1.32 -7.00 -12.46
N ILE A 31 -0.94 -5.98 -11.71
CA ILE A 31 -0.88 -6.03 -10.24
C ILE A 31 -2.18 -6.55 -9.64
N VAL A 32 -2.06 -7.38 -8.62
CA VAL A 32 -3.19 -7.81 -7.77
C VAL A 32 -2.99 -7.20 -6.39
N SER A 33 -3.95 -6.41 -5.93
CA SER A 33 -3.91 -5.75 -4.63
C SER A 33 -5.03 -6.28 -3.76
N VAL A 34 -4.71 -6.77 -2.57
CA VAL A 34 -5.65 -7.45 -1.67
C VAL A 34 -5.75 -6.72 -0.35
N GLU A 35 -6.98 -6.36 0.02
CA GLU A 35 -7.29 -5.81 1.34
C GLU A 35 -7.84 -6.92 2.23
N ALA A 36 -7.90 -6.69 3.56
CA ALA A 36 -8.43 -7.67 4.50
C ALA A 36 -9.93 -7.91 4.29
N PHE A 37 -10.64 -6.91 3.78
CA PHE A 37 -12.08 -6.99 3.47
C PHE A 37 -12.39 -6.01 2.34
N GLY A 38 -13.51 -6.27 1.66
CA GLY A 38 -13.93 -5.41 0.54
C GLY A 38 -14.40 -4.05 1.01
N MET A 39 -13.92 -3.00 0.37
CA MET A 39 -14.36 -1.64 0.64
C MET A 39 -15.73 -1.43 0.00
N GLY A 40 -16.67 -0.82 0.76
CA GLY A 40 -18.01 -0.61 0.28
C GLY A 40 -18.80 -1.89 -0.01
N GLY A 41 -18.42 -3.03 0.58
CA GLY A 41 -19.07 -4.31 0.38
C GLY A 41 -18.65 -5.05 -0.89
N GLY A 42 -17.65 -4.54 -1.60
CA GLY A 42 -17.11 -5.19 -2.79
C GLY A 42 -16.08 -6.26 -2.48
N SER A 43 -15.40 -6.74 -3.51
CA SER A 43 -14.31 -7.71 -3.35
C SER A 43 -13.12 -7.10 -2.62
N PRO A 44 -12.42 -7.85 -1.74
CA PRO A 44 -11.17 -7.37 -1.17
C PRO A 44 -10.04 -7.31 -2.20
N GLU A 45 -10.21 -7.91 -3.37
CA GLU A 45 -9.20 -8.01 -4.40
C GLU A 45 -9.45 -6.99 -5.52
N THR A 46 -8.38 -6.27 -5.89
CA THR A 46 -8.38 -5.29 -6.98
C THR A 46 -7.31 -5.72 -7.98
N ARG A 47 -7.66 -5.78 -9.26
CA ARG A 47 -6.75 -6.23 -10.31
C ARG A 47 -6.48 -5.13 -11.32
N GLY A 48 -5.22 -5.00 -11.69
CA GLY A 48 -4.76 -4.08 -12.72
C GLY A 48 -4.34 -2.72 -12.16
N LYS A 49 -3.35 -2.13 -12.81
CA LYS A 49 -2.73 -0.88 -12.36
C LYS A 49 -3.75 0.26 -12.26
N GLU A 50 -4.65 0.39 -13.24
CA GLU A 50 -5.62 1.48 -13.25
C GLU A 50 -6.67 1.33 -12.14
N SER A 51 -7.06 0.09 -11.82
CA SER A 51 -7.98 -0.15 -10.70
C SER A 51 -7.31 0.14 -9.35
N VAL A 52 -6.03 -0.17 -9.22
CA VAL A 52 -5.26 0.19 -8.03
C VAL A 52 -5.09 1.70 -7.93
N ARG A 53 -4.93 2.40 -9.06
CA ARG A 53 -4.93 3.87 -9.08
C ARG A 53 -6.21 4.42 -8.48
N GLY A 54 -7.35 3.81 -8.80
CA GLY A 54 -8.63 4.19 -8.20
C GLY A 54 -8.66 4.04 -6.69
N LYS A 55 -8.02 2.99 -6.14
CA LYS A 55 -7.89 2.81 -4.69
C LYS A 55 -7.07 3.95 -4.07
N ILE A 56 -5.98 4.32 -4.72
CA ILE A 56 -5.13 5.44 -4.25
C ILE A 56 -5.92 6.74 -4.29
N ASP A 57 -6.67 6.98 -5.37
CA ASP A 57 -7.53 8.16 -5.49
C ASP A 57 -8.53 8.24 -4.33
N TRP A 58 -9.17 7.11 -4.01
CA TRP A 58 -10.10 7.04 -2.89
C TRP A 58 -9.41 7.42 -1.57
N TRP A 59 -8.23 6.85 -1.33
CA TRP A 59 -7.45 7.09 -0.12
C TRP A 59 -7.10 8.59 0.02
N VAL A 60 -6.51 9.19 -1.01
CA VAL A 60 -6.10 10.60 -0.93
C VAL A 60 -7.26 11.56 -0.91
N ASN A 61 -8.41 11.20 -1.48
CA ASN A 61 -9.60 12.05 -1.51
C ASN A 61 -10.44 11.95 -0.24
N THR A 62 -10.37 10.83 0.48
CA THR A 62 -11.21 10.61 1.66
C THR A 62 -10.48 10.83 2.98
N MET A 63 -9.16 10.71 2.98
CA MET A 63 -8.36 10.83 4.22
C MET A 63 -7.48 12.05 4.19
N GLU A 64 -7.49 12.78 5.30
CA GLU A 64 -6.46 13.77 5.60
C GLU A 64 -5.33 13.04 6.31
N ILE A 65 -4.15 13.00 5.69
CA ILE A 65 -3.02 12.24 6.21
C ILE A 65 -2.13 13.18 7.01
N HIS A 66 -2.08 12.98 8.34
CA HIS A 66 -1.23 13.78 9.23
C HIS A 66 0.18 13.25 9.23
N SER A 67 0.33 11.92 9.22
CA SER A 67 1.64 11.27 9.09
C SER A 67 1.45 9.87 8.49
N PHE A 68 2.46 9.42 7.78
CA PHE A 68 2.49 8.06 7.23
C PHE A 68 3.94 7.58 7.23
N ASP A 69 4.23 6.63 8.13
CA ASP A 69 5.58 6.11 8.31
C ASP A 69 5.68 4.68 7.80
N ALA A 70 6.83 4.36 7.20
CA ALA A 70 7.17 3.01 6.79
C ALA A 70 8.41 2.59 7.58
N HIS A 71 8.34 1.41 8.20
CA HIS A 71 9.50 0.81 8.87
C HIS A 71 10.45 0.22 7.83
N LEU A 72 11.66 -0.15 8.27
CA LEU A 72 12.60 -0.83 7.37
C LEU A 72 12.00 -2.14 6.90
N PRO A 73 12.15 -2.50 5.61
CA PRO A 73 11.54 -3.70 5.08
C PRO A 73 12.25 -4.97 5.55
N PHE A 74 11.49 -6.03 5.73
CA PHE A 74 12.03 -7.37 5.84
C PHE A 74 12.01 -7.98 4.43
N VAL A 75 13.19 -8.31 3.89
CA VAL A 75 13.31 -8.73 2.49
C VAL A 75 13.59 -10.23 2.41
N GLY A 76 12.69 -10.95 1.73
CA GLY A 76 12.88 -12.36 1.39
C GLY A 76 13.43 -12.51 -0.03
N HIS A 77 13.31 -13.70 -0.59
CA HIS A 77 13.83 -14.00 -1.92
C HIS A 77 13.05 -13.25 -3.01
N ASP A 78 11.73 -13.45 -3.05
CA ASP A 78 10.83 -12.83 -4.04
C ASP A 78 9.71 -12.02 -3.41
N ARG A 79 9.74 -11.86 -2.08
CA ARG A 79 8.74 -11.09 -1.34
C ARG A 79 9.41 -10.23 -0.29
N PHE A 80 8.74 -9.16 0.06
CA PHE A 80 9.17 -8.33 1.19
C PHE A 80 7.96 -7.85 1.98
N VAL A 81 8.21 -7.48 3.23
CA VAL A 81 7.19 -7.05 4.17
C VAL A 81 7.56 -5.68 4.71
N VAL A 82 6.59 -4.76 4.76
CA VAL A 82 6.77 -3.44 5.34
C VAL A 82 5.64 -3.17 6.33
N GLN A 83 5.98 -2.72 7.53
CA GLN A 83 4.98 -2.23 8.47
C GLN A 83 4.79 -0.74 8.26
N TYR A 84 3.54 -0.32 8.18
CA TYR A 84 3.13 1.08 8.04
C TYR A 84 2.38 1.54 9.26
N ASP A 85 2.67 2.76 9.72
CA ASP A 85 1.92 3.43 10.78
C ASP A 85 1.41 4.76 10.25
N ALA A 86 0.12 5.01 10.41
CA ALA A 86 -0.52 6.20 9.86
C ALA A 86 -1.36 6.90 10.92
N ASP A 87 -1.40 8.23 10.83
CA ASP A 87 -2.30 9.08 11.60
C ASP A 87 -3.14 9.83 10.58
N VAL A 88 -4.45 9.55 10.54
CA VAL A 88 -5.35 10.06 9.51
C VAL A 88 -6.65 10.55 10.12
N THR A 89 -7.31 11.48 9.41
CA THR A 89 -8.67 11.90 9.73
C THR A 89 -9.56 11.62 8.52
N ASP A 90 -10.68 10.92 8.72
CA ASP A 90 -11.69 10.75 7.70
C ASP A 90 -12.36 12.12 7.47
N LYS A 91 -12.27 12.63 6.24
CA LYS A 91 -12.77 13.97 5.92
C LYS A 91 -14.28 14.11 6.07
N LYS A 92 -15.01 13.01 5.90
CA LYS A 92 -16.48 13.00 5.98
C LYS A 92 -16.97 12.92 7.43
N SER A 93 -16.49 11.91 8.17
CA SER A 93 -16.91 11.68 9.56
C SER A 93 -16.18 12.57 10.57
N LYS A 94 -15.03 13.14 10.16
CA LYS A 94 -14.12 13.91 11.04
C LYS A 94 -13.46 13.04 12.12
N GLU A 95 -13.55 11.73 12.00
CA GLU A 95 -12.91 10.80 12.93
C GLU A 95 -11.43 10.70 12.65
N ARG A 96 -10.61 10.94 13.68
CA ARG A 96 -9.15 10.79 13.61
C ARG A 96 -8.75 9.46 14.20
N ARG A 97 -7.91 8.71 13.47
CA ARG A 97 -7.47 7.39 13.92
C ARG A 97 -5.99 7.19 13.65
N GLN A 98 -5.37 6.40 14.52
CA GLN A 98 -4.03 5.87 14.28
C GLN A 98 -4.19 4.44 13.78
N LEU A 99 -3.62 4.17 12.61
CA LEU A 99 -3.71 2.87 11.94
C LEU A 99 -2.32 2.24 11.85
N SER A 100 -2.26 0.93 11.97
CA SER A 100 -1.05 0.17 11.72
C SER A 100 -1.41 -1.01 10.84
N GLU A 101 -0.61 -1.26 9.81
CA GLU A 101 -0.82 -2.40 8.93
C GLU A 101 0.51 -2.90 8.39
N VAL A 102 0.49 -4.12 7.89
CA VAL A 102 1.64 -4.73 7.23
C VAL A 102 1.28 -4.95 5.77
N GLY A 103 2.15 -4.52 4.86
CA GLY A 103 2.06 -4.83 3.45
C GLY A 103 2.99 -5.98 3.11
N VAL A 104 2.47 -7.01 2.44
CA VAL A 104 3.24 -8.14 1.93
C VAL A 104 3.27 -8.03 0.42
N TYR A 105 4.47 -7.92 -0.15
CA TYR A 105 4.67 -7.65 -1.57
C TYR A 105 5.38 -8.82 -2.23
N THR A 106 4.90 -9.21 -3.41
CA THR A 106 5.55 -10.22 -4.26
C THR A 106 6.15 -9.52 -5.46
N VAL A 107 7.43 -9.79 -5.73
CA VAL A 107 8.20 -9.18 -6.82
C VAL A 107 8.52 -10.23 -7.86
N LYS A 108 8.29 -9.88 -9.13
CA LYS A 108 8.66 -10.70 -10.27
C LYS A 108 9.21 -9.80 -11.37
N ASP A 109 10.36 -10.16 -11.90
CA ASP A 109 11.02 -9.39 -12.97
C ASP A 109 11.18 -7.91 -12.62
N GLY A 110 11.50 -7.62 -11.36
CA GLY A 110 11.74 -6.25 -10.89
C GLY A 110 10.49 -5.40 -10.66
N LYS A 111 9.30 -6.02 -10.73
CA LYS A 111 8.03 -5.32 -10.53
C LYS A 111 7.20 -6.01 -9.45
N ILE A 112 6.38 -5.22 -8.75
CA ILE A 112 5.43 -5.74 -7.77
C ILE A 112 4.24 -6.30 -8.54
N VAL A 113 4.01 -7.62 -8.39
CA VAL A 113 2.90 -8.31 -9.05
C VAL A 113 1.74 -8.60 -8.11
N ARG A 114 1.98 -8.51 -6.79
CA ARG A 114 0.95 -8.70 -5.77
C ARG A 114 1.31 -7.91 -4.52
N GLU A 115 0.32 -7.29 -3.92
CA GLU A 115 0.42 -6.70 -2.59
C GLU A 115 -0.78 -7.14 -1.76
N GLU A 116 -0.55 -7.41 -0.49
CA GLU A 116 -1.61 -7.79 0.44
C GLU A 116 -1.44 -7.03 1.75
N PHE A 117 -2.51 -6.40 2.21
CA PHE A 117 -2.47 -5.58 3.41
C PHE A 117 -3.15 -6.29 4.57
N LEU A 118 -2.48 -6.31 5.72
CA LEU A 118 -2.94 -6.93 6.94
C LEU A 118 -3.02 -5.84 8.02
N PRO A 119 -4.19 -5.24 8.23
CA PRO A 119 -4.33 -4.24 9.28
C PRO A 119 -4.23 -4.91 10.64
N ARG A 120 -3.76 -4.15 11.64
CA ARG A 120 -3.68 -4.63 13.00
C ARG A 120 -5.09 -4.97 13.50
N ALA A 121 -5.19 -6.05 14.27
CA ALA A 121 -6.47 -6.46 14.86
C ALA A 121 -7.07 -5.30 15.69
N GLY A 122 -8.33 -4.96 15.42
CA GLY A 122 -9.03 -3.88 16.09
C GLY A 122 -8.98 -2.52 15.37
N ASP A 123 -8.20 -2.43 14.32
CA ASP A 123 -8.13 -1.19 13.52
C ASP A 123 -9.27 -1.05 12.52
#